data_c9c271cfe6308aa584113054b5d17649
#
_entry.id   c9c271cfe6308aa584113054b5d17649
#
_cell.length_a   1.000
_cell.length_b   1.000
_cell.length_c   1.000
_cell.angle_alpha   90.00
_cell.angle_beta   90.00
_cell.angle_gamma   90.00
#
_symmetry.space_group_name_H-M   'P 1'
#
loop_
_entity.id
_entity.type
_entity.pdbx_description
1 polymer ?
#
loop_
_entity_poly.entity_id
_entity_poly.type
_entity_poly.pdbx_seq_one_letter_code
_entity_poly.pdbx_strand_id
1 'polypeptide(L)'
;MRNWILLYFIVPAVLFAVSGCGGNPSSSAGTPVTSASPAPSPTPSGSPTNATVLSNVEDSPKWLTCGACGNSGGTGSVANFSFTIGMPAPSEDGQSTQFAISPSVAFTNAYFYRQQTAIPQQINSLAYAFDLYIPVGMEKAPQAIEFECQQVLDGWVYNFSWQADYPLSEWRIFDYGLKRWDATPLNFTHFTPGTWHHVVAEYHNDTTAHTVIHDALTIDGVRFPVNITHNAFFSGGGNQFTNAVQLDSNSTATPYDISVDQMTITYK
;
A
#
# COMPACT_ATOMS: atom_id res chain seq x y z
N MET A 1 -39.78 -18.09 -2.16
CA MET A 1 -38.59 -18.75 -1.62
C MET A 1 -37.41 -18.23 -2.39
N ARG A 2 -36.63 -17.33 -1.80
CA ARG A 2 -35.47 -16.70 -2.43
C ARG A 2 -34.24 -17.37 -1.83
N ASN A 3 -33.53 -18.15 -2.62
CA ASN A 3 -32.27 -18.78 -2.23
C ASN A 3 -31.21 -17.71 -2.19
N TRP A 4 -30.73 -17.41 -0.99
CA TRP A 4 -29.50 -16.63 -0.77
C TRP A 4 -28.32 -17.58 -0.89
N ILE A 5 -27.57 -17.48 -1.99
CA ILE A 5 -26.26 -18.14 -2.10
C ILE A 5 -25.30 -17.28 -1.32
N LEU A 6 -24.92 -17.72 -0.11
CA LEU A 6 -23.79 -17.20 0.63
C LEU A 6 -22.51 -17.65 -0.11
N LEU A 7 -21.88 -16.73 -0.82
CA LEU A 7 -20.52 -16.94 -1.30
C LEU A 7 -19.58 -16.79 -0.11
N TYR A 8 -19.09 -17.92 0.40
CA TYR A 8 -17.97 -17.95 1.33
C TYR A 8 -16.69 -17.58 0.57
N PHE A 9 -16.19 -16.36 0.77
CA PHE A 9 -14.84 -16.01 0.40
C PHE A 9 -13.90 -16.64 1.41
N ILE A 10 -13.23 -17.72 1.02
CA ILE A 10 -12.12 -18.26 1.77
C ILE A 10 -10.91 -17.37 1.45
N VAL A 11 -10.69 -16.35 2.28
CA VAL A 11 -9.39 -15.68 2.34
C VAL A 11 -8.50 -16.61 3.17
N PRO A 12 -7.45 -17.21 2.62
CA PRO A 12 -6.57 -18.04 3.43
C PRO A 12 -5.88 -17.18 4.48
N ALA A 13 -6.10 -17.49 5.76
CA ALA A 13 -5.34 -16.93 6.86
C ALA A 13 -3.86 -17.29 6.67
N VAL A 14 -3.02 -16.31 6.43
CA VAL A 14 -1.58 -16.51 6.31
C VAL A 14 -0.96 -16.39 7.69
N LEU A 15 -0.52 -17.51 8.25
CA LEU A 15 0.32 -17.54 9.45
C LEU A 15 1.74 -17.10 9.06
N PHE A 16 2.18 -15.98 9.59
CA PHE A 16 3.59 -15.58 9.53
C PHE A 16 4.34 -16.16 10.74
N ALA A 17 5.28 -17.06 10.46
CA ALA A 17 6.28 -17.43 11.45
C ALA A 17 7.45 -16.44 11.37
N VAL A 18 7.65 -15.65 12.41
CA VAL A 18 8.80 -14.75 12.53
C VAL A 18 9.97 -15.56 13.05
N SER A 19 10.92 -15.93 12.17
CA SER A 19 12.22 -16.46 12.59
C SER A 19 13.19 -15.29 12.77
N GLY A 20 13.44 -14.91 14.01
CA GLY A 20 14.50 -13.97 14.37
C GLY A 20 15.88 -14.61 14.18
N CYS A 21 16.74 -14.03 13.38
CA CYS A 21 18.19 -14.28 13.39
C CYS A 21 18.92 -12.97 13.61
N GLY A 22 19.58 -12.86 14.75
CA GLY A 22 20.53 -11.81 15.06
C GLY A 22 21.80 -11.96 14.24
N GLY A 23 22.26 -10.88 13.62
CA GLY A 23 23.55 -10.79 12.95
C GLY A 23 24.27 -9.51 13.38
N ASN A 24 25.48 -9.63 13.90
CA ASN A 24 26.36 -8.57 14.36
C ASN A 24 26.77 -7.65 13.19
N PRO A 25 26.92 -6.34 13.41
CA PRO A 25 27.47 -5.43 12.40
C PRO A 25 29.01 -5.44 12.44
N SER A 26 29.63 -5.70 11.31
CA SER A 26 31.05 -5.35 11.09
C SER A 26 31.13 -3.98 10.40
N SER A 27 31.78 -3.05 11.07
CA SER A 27 32.07 -1.72 10.57
C SER A 27 33.16 -1.75 9.50
N SER A 28 32.90 -1.22 8.32
CA SER A 28 33.92 -0.80 7.36
C SER A 28 33.77 0.68 7.05
N ALA A 29 34.83 1.44 7.27
CA ALA A 29 34.91 2.86 6.98
C ALA A 29 34.94 3.08 5.46
N GLY A 30 33.96 3.81 4.93
CA GLY A 30 33.89 4.22 3.53
C GLY A 30 34.36 5.66 3.34
N THR A 31 35.20 5.86 2.35
CA THR A 31 35.69 7.14 1.84
C THR A 31 34.56 8.07 1.36
N PRO A 32 34.71 9.41 1.50
CA PRO A 32 33.65 10.35 1.08
C PRO A 32 33.56 10.41 -0.45
N VAL A 33 32.36 10.13 -0.96
CA VAL A 33 32.01 10.31 -2.37
C VAL A 33 31.49 11.74 -2.56
N THR A 34 32.14 12.49 -3.43
CA THR A 34 31.67 13.82 -3.87
C THR A 34 30.33 13.73 -4.57
N SER A 35 29.36 14.43 -4.04
CA SER A 35 28.00 14.55 -4.59
C SER A 35 28.04 15.27 -5.93
N ALA A 36 27.68 14.58 -7.00
CA ALA A 36 27.36 15.20 -8.28
C ALA A 36 25.94 15.77 -8.22
N SER A 37 25.76 17.00 -8.71
CA SER A 37 24.47 17.68 -8.82
C SER A 37 23.49 16.83 -9.66
N PRO A 38 22.24 16.63 -9.25
CA PRO A 38 21.29 15.85 -10.03
C PRO A 38 21.00 16.54 -11.36
N ALA A 39 21.02 15.76 -12.43
CA ALA A 39 20.57 16.20 -13.75
C ALA A 39 19.06 16.52 -13.71
N PRO A 40 18.56 17.49 -14.51
CA PRO A 40 17.15 17.83 -14.54
C PRO A 40 16.33 16.60 -14.93
N SER A 41 15.27 16.34 -14.13
CA SER A 41 14.32 15.25 -14.34
C SER A 41 13.68 15.34 -15.73
N PRO A 42 13.58 14.26 -16.49
CA PRO A 42 12.87 14.30 -17.77
C PRO A 42 11.40 14.66 -17.52
N THR A 43 10.92 15.65 -18.23
CA THR A 43 9.50 16.03 -18.27
C THR A 43 8.66 14.78 -18.56
N PRO A 44 7.58 14.50 -17.79
CA PRO A 44 6.77 13.33 -18.05
C PRO A 44 6.23 13.37 -19.49
N SER A 45 6.56 12.35 -20.24
CA SER A 45 6.09 12.15 -21.60
C SER A 45 4.56 12.04 -21.57
N GLY A 46 3.89 12.82 -22.40
CA GLY A 46 2.45 13.10 -22.40
C GLY A 46 1.57 11.93 -22.00
N SER A 47 0.51 12.24 -21.26
CA SER A 47 -0.53 11.30 -20.82
C SER A 47 -0.96 10.39 -21.97
N PRO A 48 -1.01 9.08 -21.79
CA PRO A 48 -1.46 8.14 -22.80
C PRO A 48 -2.92 8.46 -23.16
N THR A 49 -3.22 8.58 -24.43
CA THR A 49 -4.47 9.08 -24.99
C THR A 49 -5.74 8.26 -24.67
N ASN A 50 -5.64 7.21 -23.84
CA ASN A 50 -6.76 6.33 -23.47
C ASN A 50 -6.71 5.86 -22.00
N ALA A 51 -6.13 6.63 -21.09
CA ALA A 51 -6.12 6.26 -19.67
C ALA A 51 -7.46 6.61 -19.01
N THR A 52 -7.97 5.74 -18.16
CA THR A 52 -9.09 6.01 -17.26
C THR A 52 -8.54 6.54 -15.93
N VAL A 53 -9.17 7.58 -15.40
CA VAL A 53 -8.80 8.20 -14.12
C VAL A 53 -9.97 8.10 -13.16
N LEU A 54 -9.74 7.54 -11.99
CA LEU A 54 -10.63 7.58 -10.83
C LEU A 54 -10.03 8.58 -9.85
N SER A 55 -10.73 9.68 -9.61
CA SER A 55 -10.27 10.74 -8.68
C SER A 55 -11.07 10.71 -7.39
N ASN A 56 -10.51 11.29 -6.33
CA ASN A 56 -11.11 11.40 -4.99
C ASN A 56 -11.62 10.03 -4.50
N VAL A 57 -10.76 9.03 -4.66
CA VAL A 57 -11.09 7.64 -4.32
C VAL A 57 -11.26 7.49 -2.81
N GLU A 58 -10.54 8.29 -2.02
CA GLU A 58 -10.63 8.38 -0.56
C GLU A 58 -12.02 8.79 -0.09
N ASP A 59 -12.68 9.71 -0.76
CA ASP A 59 -14.01 10.24 -0.41
C ASP A 59 -15.16 9.27 -0.70
N SER A 60 -14.84 8.11 -1.22
CA SER A 60 -15.86 7.13 -1.57
C SER A 60 -16.58 6.60 -0.34
N PRO A 61 -17.93 6.60 -0.31
CA PRO A 61 -18.70 5.95 0.76
C PRO A 61 -18.63 4.41 0.71
N LYS A 62 -17.83 3.84 -0.20
CA LYS A 62 -17.72 2.40 -0.44
C LYS A 62 -16.52 1.75 0.24
N TRP A 63 -15.83 2.47 1.11
CA TRP A 63 -14.79 1.87 1.93
C TRP A 63 -15.38 0.80 2.84
N LEU A 64 -14.69 -0.31 2.94
CA LEU A 64 -15.01 -1.46 3.76
C LEU A 64 -13.84 -1.74 4.69
N THR A 65 -14.10 -2.49 5.74
CA THR A 65 -13.09 -2.96 6.67
C THR A 65 -13.12 -4.48 6.73
N CYS A 66 -11.99 -5.09 7.00
CA CYS A 66 -11.91 -6.53 7.20
C CYS A 66 -11.50 -6.82 8.64
N GLY A 67 -12.48 -7.11 9.50
CA GLY A 67 -12.20 -7.47 10.90
C GLY A 67 -11.45 -8.79 11.07
N ALA A 68 -11.54 -9.70 10.11
CA ALA A 68 -10.85 -10.99 10.13
C ALA A 68 -9.47 -10.94 9.44
N CYS A 69 -9.21 -9.92 8.60
CA CYS A 69 -7.94 -9.76 7.90
C CYS A 69 -6.86 -9.15 8.80
N GLY A 70 -7.25 -8.55 9.92
CA GLY A 70 -6.41 -7.76 10.80
C GLY A 70 -5.57 -8.53 11.80
N ASN A 71 -5.26 -9.80 11.59
CA ASN A 71 -4.54 -10.61 12.59
C ASN A 71 -3.26 -11.24 12.02
N SER A 72 -2.46 -10.50 11.30
CA SER A 72 -1.14 -11.01 10.92
C SER A 72 -0.13 -10.81 12.05
N GLY A 73 -0.03 -11.76 12.94
CA GLY A 73 1.04 -11.83 13.94
C GLY A 73 0.66 -11.49 15.38
N GLY A 74 -0.53 -10.95 15.64
CA GLY A 74 -1.02 -10.75 17.01
C GLY A 74 -1.62 -12.01 17.60
N THR A 75 -1.71 -12.05 18.91
CA THR A 75 -2.27 -13.18 19.70
C THR A 75 -3.80 -13.28 19.64
N GLY A 76 -4.43 -12.93 18.52
CA GLY A 76 -5.85 -13.18 18.25
C GLY A 76 -6.84 -12.06 18.61
N SER A 77 -6.37 -10.90 19.04
CA SER A 77 -7.27 -9.75 19.26
C SER A 77 -7.29 -8.87 18.02
N VAL A 78 -8.49 -8.58 17.53
CA VAL A 78 -8.67 -7.60 16.44
C VAL A 78 -8.43 -6.21 17.01
N ALA A 79 -7.65 -5.38 16.31
CA ALA A 79 -7.54 -3.97 16.65
C ALA A 79 -8.90 -3.28 16.52
N ASN A 80 -9.19 -2.33 17.39
CA ASN A 80 -10.25 -1.37 17.08
C ASN A 80 -9.74 -0.45 15.97
N PHE A 81 -10.57 -0.22 14.97
CA PHE A 81 -10.21 0.62 13.83
C PHE A 81 -11.44 1.36 13.34
N SER A 82 -11.21 2.50 12.70
CA SER A 82 -12.26 3.32 12.11
C SER A 82 -11.73 4.08 10.91
N PHE A 83 -12.62 4.53 10.07
CA PHE A 83 -12.33 5.55 9.07
C PHE A 83 -13.41 6.63 9.10
N THR A 84 -13.05 7.85 8.77
CA THR A 84 -13.96 8.99 8.69
C THR A 84 -13.72 9.72 7.37
N ILE A 85 -14.75 9.76 6.53
CA ILE A 85 -14.73 10.41 5.21
C ILE A 85 -15.14 11.87 5.35
N GLY A 86 -14.59 12.74 4.50
CA GLY A 86 -14.99 14.15 4.41
C GLY A 86 -14.49 14.98 5.57
N MET A 87 -13.32 14.67 6.10
CA MET A 87 -12.65 15.46 7.12
C MET A 87 -12.22 16.83 6.56
N PRO A 88 -12.67 17.95 7.13
CA PRO A 88 -12.31 19.27 6.63
C PRO A 88 -10.86 19.66 6.95
N ALA A 89 -10.25 18.99 7.94
CA ALA A 89 -8.86 19.19 8.32
C ALA A 89 -8.31 17.97 9.10
N PRO A 90 -7.02 17.58 8.87
CA PRO A 90 -6.17 18.11 7.81
C PRO A 90 -6.69 17.70 6.44
N SER A 91 -6.69 18.61 5.47
CA SER A 91 -7.07 18.34 4.08
C SER A 91 -6.46 19.40 3.17
N GLU A 92 -6.24 19.06 1.90
CA GLU A 92 -5.71 19.95 0.86
C GLU A 92 -6.82 20.60 0.03
N ASP A 93 -7.97 19.92 -0.13
CA ASP A 93 -9.10 20.42 -0.91
C ASP A 93 -10.37 20.67 -0.05
N GLY A 94 -10.30 20.40 1.25
CA GLY A 94 -11.40 20.56 2.21
C GLY A 94 -12.11 19.24 2.54
N GLN A 95 -11.67 18.10 1.98
CA GLN A 95 -12.21 16.78 2.25
C GLN A 95 -11.09 15.73 2.19
N SER A 96 -10.74 15.15 3.32
CA SER A 96 -9.82 14.01 3.37
C SER A 96 -10.49 12.83 4.04
N THR A 97 -9.90 11.65 3.95
CA THR A 97 -10.32 10.48 4.72
C THR A 97 -9.28 10.13 5.77
N GLN A 98 -9.71 10.11 7.03
CA GLN A 98 -8.89 9.64 8.13
C GLN A 98 -9.07 8.14 8.32
N PHE A 99 -7.95 7.40 8.39
CA PHE A 99 -7.90 5.98 8.75
C PHE A 99 -7.19 5.85 10.10
N ALA A 100 -7.79 5.12 11.04
CA ALA A 100 -7.29 5.02 12.41
C ALA A 100 -7.23 3.58 12.89
N ILE A 101 -6.18 3.25 13.66
CA ILE A 101 -6.01 1.99 14.38
C ILE A 101 -5.78 2.23 15.86
N SER A 102 -6.50 1.47 16.71
CA SER A 102 -6.30 1.44 18.16
C SER A 102 -6.09 -0.01 18.60
N PRO A 103 -4.85 -0.50 18.53
CA PRO A 103 -4.52 -1.88 18.83
C PRO A 103 -4.60 -2.17 20.32
N SER A 104 -5.03 -3.38 20.68
CA SER A 104 -4.97 -3.88 22.07
C SER A 104 -3.73 -4.73 22.34
N VAL A 105 -3.09 -5.21 21.29
CA VAL A 105 -1.85 -6.00 21.33
C VAL A 105 -0.92 -5.54 20.20
N ALA A 106 0.38 -5.81 20.40
CA ALA A 106 1.40 -5.50 19.38
C ALA A 106 1.18 -6.25 18.07
N PHE A 107 1.63 -5.65 16.99
CA PHE A 107 1.65 -6.23 15.64
C PHE A 107 0.28 -6.67 15.11
N THR A 108 -0.76 -5.92 15.45
CA THR A 108 -2.07 -6.05 14.79
C THR A 108 -2.17 -5.07 13.63
N ASN A 109 -3.03 -5.37 12.68
CA ASN A 109 -3.29 -4.49 11.55
C ASN A 109 -4.76 -4.10 11.43
N ALA A 110 -5.01 -3.02 10.68
CA ALA A 110 -6.32 -2.56 10.28
C ALA A 110 -6.32 -2.41 8.76
N TYR A 111 -7.15 -3.18 8.08
CA TYR A 111 -7.25 -3.20 6.62
C TYR A 111 -8.52 -2.48 6.17
N PHE A 112 -8.34 -1.40 5.42
CA PHE A 112 -9.39 -0.61 4.81
C PHE A 112 -9.31 -0.82 3.31
N TYR A 113 -10.40 -1.23 2.68
CA TYR A 113 -10.36 -1.55 1.27
C TYR A 113 -11.62 -1.11 0.54
N ARG A 114 -11.46 -0.94 -0.74
CA ARG A 114 -12.55 -0.63 -1.65
C ARG A 114 -12.49 -1.58 -2.84
N GLN A 115 -13.59 -2.28 -3.07
CA GLN A 115 -13.71 -3.21 -4.17
C GLN A 115 -14.47 -2.56 -5.34
N GLN A 116 -13.93 -2.67 -6.53
CA GLN A 116 -14.50 -2.13 -7.75
C GLN A 116 -14.73 -3.26 -8.75
N THR A 117 -15.99 -3.43 -9.14
CA THR A 117 -16.37 -4.44 -10.15
C THR A 117 -16.43 -3.87 -11.56
N ALA A 118 -16.41 -2.54 -11.73
CA ALA A 118 -16.58 -1.85 -13.01
C ALA A 118 -15.27 -1.49 -13.71
N ILE A 119 -14.10 -1.90 -13.19
CA ILE A 119 -12.82 -1.68 -13.86
C ILE A 119 -12.69 -2.65 -15.03
N PRO A 120 -12.04 -2.23 -16.13
CA PRO A 120 -11.81 -3.08 -17.30
C PRO A 120 -11.26 -4.44 -16.92
N GLN A 121 -11.60 -5.46 -17.70
CA GLN A 121 -11.15 -6.82 -17.46
C GLN A 121 -9.63 -6.96 -17.38
N GLN A 122 -8.89 -6.04 -18.00
CA GLN A 122 -7.42 -6.04 -17.98
C GLN A 122 -6.90 -4.63 -17.70
N ILE A 123 -5.99 -4.52 -16.73
CA ILE A 123 -5.19 -3.33 -16.47
C ILE A 123 -3.77 -3.64 -16.93
N ASN A 124 -3.28 -2.97 -17.96
CA ASN A 124 -1.92 -3.15 -18.46
C ASN A 124 -0.92 -2.29 -17.69
N SER A 125 -1.30 -1.07 -17.33
CA SER A 125 -0.51 -0.21 -16.45
C SER A 125 -1.40 0.56 -15.50
N LEU A 126 -0.86 0.86 -14.31
CA LEU A 126 -1.56 1.52 -13.24
C LEU A 126 -0.61 2.50 -12.54
N ALA A 127 -1.12 3.69 -12.24
CA ALA A 127 -0.52 4.61 -11.28
C ALA A 127 -1.52 4.83 -10.14
N TYR A 128 -1.07 4.61 -8.91
CA TYR A 128 -1.82 4.85 -7.68
C TYR A 128 -1.16 6.02 -6.97
N ALA A 129 -1.86 7.16 -6.94
CA ALA A 129 -1.38 8.41 -6.37
C ALA A 129 -2.26 8.81 -5.19
N PHE A 130 -1.67 9.42 -4.16
CA PHE A 130 -2.37 9.96 -3.00
C PHE A 130 -1.45 10.91 -2.24
N ASP A 131 -2.06 11.78 -1.46
CA ASP A 131 -1.38 12.59 -0.47
C ASP A 131 -1.61 11.99 0.91
N LEU A 132 -0.55 11.89 1.71
CA LEU A 132 -0.53 11.28 3.03
C LEU A 132 -0.11 12.29 4.08
N TYR A 133 -0.86 12.35 5.18
CA TYR A 133 -0.54 13.16 6.35
C TYR A 133 -0.49 12.29 7.60
N ILE A 134 0.58 12.42 8.38
CA ILE A 134 0.72 11.80 9.70
C ILE A 134 0.69 12.90 10.75
N PRO A 135 -0.21 12.84 11.75
CA PRO A 135 -0.25 13.83 12.81
C PRO A 135 1.05 13.90 13.62
N VAL A 136 1.38 15.10 14.10
CA VAL A 136 2.55 15.32 14.96
C VAL A 136 2.42 14.46 16.23
N GLY A 137 3.49 13.75 16.58
CA GLY A 137 3.56 12.85 17.73
C GLY A 137 3.16 11.41 17.43
N MET A 138 2.70 11.11 16.21
CA MET A 138 2.34 9.74 15.78
C MET A 138 3.40 9.07 14.89
N GLU A 139 4.47 9.76 14.55
CA GLU A 139 5.51 9.31 13.61
C GLU A 139 6.27 8.06 14.05
N LYS A 140 6.14 7.64 15.31
CA LYS A 140 6.78 6.43 15.86
C LYS A 140 5.80 5.30 16.16
N ALA A 141 4.53 5.54 15.91
CA ALA A 141 3.48 4.55 16.20
C ALA A 141 3.34 3.47 15.13
N PRO A 142 3.52 3.74 13.82
CA PRO A 142 3.43 2.69 12.82
C PRO A 142 4.54 1.66 12.95
N GLN A 143 4.18 0.38 12.78
CA GLN A 143 5.10 -0.65 12.31
C GLN A 143 5.28 -0.51 10.81
N ALA A 144 4.16 -0.40 10.11
CA ALA A 144 4.14 -0.16 8.69
C ALA A 144 2.86 0.56 8.26
N ILE A 145 2.92 1.23 7.12
CA ILE A 145 1.77 1.74 6.38
C ILE A 145 1.83 1.12 4.99
N GLU A 146 0.73 0.50 4.57
CA GLU A 146 0.67 -0.23 3.31
C GLU A 146 -0.35 0.43 2.38
N PHE A 147 0.04 0.53 1.11
CA PHE A 147 -0.79 1.04 0.03
C PHE A 147 -0.89 -0.04 -1.02
N GLU A 148 -2.11 -0.50 -1.24
CA GLU A 148 -2.33 -1.69 -2.02
C GLU A 148 -3.29 -1.44 -3.17
N CYS A 149 -2.96 -2.00 -4.33
CA CYS A 149 -3.90 -2.29 -5.38
C CYS A 149 -3.78 -3.75 -5.76
N GLN A 150 -4.89 -4.36 -6.11
CA GLN A 150 -4.92 -5.76 -6.52
C GLN A 150 -5.95 -5.94 -7.63
N GLN A 151 -5.54 -6.55 -8.73
CA GLN A 151 -6.46 -7.03 -9.74
C GLN A 151 -6.52 -8.57 -9.70
N VAL A 152 -7.73 -9.12 -9.67
CA VAL A 152 -7.96 -10.51 -10.03
C VAL A 152 -8.49 -10.53 -11.45
N LEU A 153 -7.79 -11.24 -12.34
CA LEU A 153 -8.15 -11.41 -13.74
C LEU A 153 -8.01 -12.87 -14.10
N ASP A 154 -9.10 -13.49 -14.54
CA ASP A 154 -9.18 -14.89 -14.96
C ASP A 154 -8.57 -15.87 -13.93
N GLY A 155 -8.81 -15.58 -12.65
CA GLY A 155 -8.30 -16.35 -11.53
C GLY A 155 -6.87 -16.01 -11.10
N TRP A 156 -6.16 -15.16 -11.83
CA TRP A 156 -4.82 -14.70 -11.46
C TRP A 156 -4.90 -13.42 -10.64
N VAL A 157 -4.14 -13.37 -9.56
CA VAL A 157 -4.00 -12.20 -8.67
C VAL A 157 -2.73 -11.46 -9.06
N TYR A 158 -2.91 -10.25 -9.56
CA TYR A 158 -1.86 -9.27 -9.81
C TYR A 158 -1.85 -8.30 -8.63
N ASN A 159 -0.83 -8.39 -7.79
CA ASN A 159 -0.75 -7.59 -6.57
C ASN A 159 0.27 -6.46 -6.74
N PHE A 160 -0.17 -5.24 -6.41
CA PHE A 160 0.57 -3.99 -6.56
C PHE A 160 0.74 -3.30 -5.21
N SER A 161 1.25 -4.01 -4.22
CA SER A 161 1.31 -3.50 -2.85
C SER A 161 2.69 -2.96 -2.51
N TRP A 162 2.69 -1.80 -1.85
CA TRP A 162 3.87 -1.16 -1.26
C TRP A 162 3.70 -1.04 0.24
N GLN A 163 4.80 -1.17 0.97
CA GLN A 163 4.87 -0.99 2.40
C GLN A 163 5.99 0.00 2.75
N ALA A 164 5.65 1.02 3.52
CA ALA A 164 6.59 1.85 4.25
C ALA A 164 6.88 1.18 5.60
N ASP A 165 8.00 0.45 5.70
CA ASP A 165 8.41 -0.27 6.91
C ASP A 165 9.22 0.67 7.81
N TYR A 166 8.63 1.08 8.93
CA TYR A 166 9.21 2.07 9.83
C TYR A 166 10.43 1.56 10.60
N PRO A 167 10.41 0.39 11.25
CA PRO A 167 11.57 -0.14 11.97
C PRO A 167 12.79 -0.40 11.08
N LEU A 168 12.57 -0.86 9.85
CA LEU A 168 13.65 -1.16 8.92
C LEU A 168 14.08 0.05 8.10
N SER A 169 13.26 1.11 8.07
CA SER A 169 13.47 2.28 7.19
C SER A 169 13.62 1.88 5.72
N GLU A 170 12.75 0.98 5.26
CA GLU A 170 12.77 0.41 3.93
C GLU A 170 11.42 0.57 3.23
N TRP A 171 11.44 0.81 1.92
CA TRP A 171 10.30 0.55 1.07
C TRP A 171 10.31 -0.91 0.64
N ARG A 172 9.17 -1.56 0.81
CA ARG A 172 9.02 -2.98 0.50
C ARG A 172 7.86 -3.21 -0.43
N ILE A 173 7.90 -4.30 -1.20
CA ILE A 173 6.84 -4.74 -2.10
C ILE A 173 6.43 -6.15 -1.74
N PHE A 174 5.13 -6.46 -1.89
CA PHE A 174 4.62 -7.77 -1.51
C PHE A 174 4.70 -8.77 -2.66
N ASP A 175 5.52 -9.81 -2.50
CA ASP A 175 5.48 -10.98 -3.37
C ASP A 175 4.31 -11.89 -2.98
N TYR A 176 3.24 -11.79 -3.73
CA TYR A 176 2.02 -12.57 -3.47
C TYR A 176 2.24 -14.07 -3.67
N GLY A 177 3.13 -14.47 -4.57
CA GLY A 177 3.48 -15.86 -4.82
C GLY A 177 4.21 -16.50 -3.63
N LEU A 178 5.15 -15.77 -3.03
CA LEU A 178 5.94 -16.21 -1.89
C LEU A 178 5.34 -15.81 -0.53
N LYS A 179 4.28 -15.00 -0.53
CA LYS A 179 3.60 -14.52 0.69
C LYS A 179 4.54 -13.80 1.65
N ARG A 180 5.36 -12.91 1.14
CA ARG A 180 6.31 -12.15 1.93
C ARG A 180 6.51 -10.73 1.38
N TRP A 181 7.00 -9.86 2.23
CA TRP A 181 7.49 -8.54 1.85
C TRP A 181 8.96 -8.64 1.44
N ASP A 182 9.27 -8.21 0.23
CA ASP A 182 10.64 -8.12 -0.28
C ASP A 182 11.13 -6.68 -0.19
N ALA A 183 12.37 -6.48 0.28
CA ALA A 183 13.00 -5.17 0.32
C ALA A 183 13.25 -4.66 -1.11
N THR A 184 13.06 -3.38 -1.31
CA THR A 184 13.48 -2.69 -2.53
C THR A 184 14.85 -2.04 -2.32
N PRO A 185 15.53 -1.54 -3.38
CA PRO A 185 16.74 -0.76 -3.21
C PRO A 185 16.50 0.65 -2.64
N LEU A 186 15.25 0.99 -2.29
CA LEU A 186 14.87 2.31 -1.80
C LEU A 186 14.84 2.34 -0.28
N ASN A 187 15.62 3.25 0.31
CA ASN A 187 15.48 3.57 1.71
C ASN A 187 14.18 4.37 1.93
N PHE A 188 13.48 4.06 3.00
CA PHE A 188 12.35 4.84 3.46
C PHE A 188 12.84 5.89 4.45
N THR A 189 12.75 7.16 4.07
CA THR A 189 12.83 8.26 5.03
C THR A 189 11.44 8.45 5.60
N HIS A 190 11.30 8.34 6.92
CA HIS A 190 9.99 8.49 7.58
C HIS A 190 9.32 9.79 7.15
N PHE A 191 8.05 9.72 6.91
CA PHE A 191 7.25 10.90 6.57
C PHE A 191 7.35 11.95 7.69
N THR A 192 7.55 13.20 7.29
CA THR A 192 7.60 14.33 8.24
C THR A 192 6.22 14.55 8.83
N PRO A 193 6.04 14.41 10.16
CA PRO A 193 4.73 14.57 10.76
C PRO A 193 4.24 16.03 10.62
N GLY A 194 2.94 16.20 10.49
CA GLY A 194 2.32 17.50 10.29
C GLY A 194 2.49 18.11 8.90
N THR A 195 2.92 17.29 7.92
CA THR A 195 3.15 17.70 6.54
C THR A 195 2.48 16.70 5.61
N TRP A 196 1.89 17.17 4.53
CA TRP A 196 1.43 16.33 3.43
C TRP A 196 2.60 15.81 2.61
N HIS A 197 2.53 14.56 2.21
CA HIS A 197 3.51 13.88 1.36
C HIS A 197 2.81 13.28 0.16
N HIS A 198 3.23 13.68 -1.04
CA HIS A 198 2.70 13.13 -2.29
C HIS A 198 3.40 11.83 -2.67
N VAL A 199 2.63 10.76 -2.83
CA VAL A 199 3.14 9.42 -3.20
C VAL A 199 2.47 8.96 -4.48
N VAL A 200 3.27 8.48 -5.44
CA VAL A 200 2.78 7.82 -6.66
C VAL A 200 3.51 6.50 -6.85
N ALA A 201 2.77 5.42 -6.90
CA ALA A 201 3.28 4.10 -7.21
C ALA A 201 2.87 3.70 -8.64
N GLU A 202 3.86 3.35 -9.47
CA GLU A 202 3.68 3.02 -10.88
C GLU A 202 3.92 1.54 -11.12
N TYR A 203 3.05 0.91 -11.92
CA TYR A 203 3.08 -0.52 -12.19
C TYR A 203 2.67 -0.84 -13.61
N HIS A 204 3.09 -2.00 -14.10
CA HIS A 204 2.46 -2.63 -15.25
C HIS A 204 2.39 -4.15 -15.08
N ASN A 205 1.49 -4.77 -15.85
CA ASN A 205 1.31 -6.23 -15.89
C ASN A 205 1.76 -6.80 -17.22
N ASP A 206 2.38 -7.97 -17.18
CA ASP A 206 2.41 -8.88 -18.30
C ASP A 206 1.45 -10.06 -18.03
N THR A 207 0.28 -10.01 -18.64
CA THR A 207 -0.74 -11.06 -18.44
C THR A 207 -0.42 -12.36 -19.19
N THR A 208 0.49 -12.32 -20.17
CA THR A 208 0.98 -13.51 -20.87
C THR A 208 1.99 -14.26 -20.01
N ALA A 209 2.91 -13.53 -19.39
CA ALA A 209 3.90 -14.08 -18.46
C ALA A 209 3.34 -14.26 -17.04
N HIS A 210 2.14 -13.74 -16.75
CA HIS A 210 1.56 -13.66 -15.41
C HIS A 210 2.50 -13.01 -14.39
N THR A 211 2.97 -11.81 -14.73
CA THR A 211 3.87 -11.05 -13.87
C THR A 211 3.35 -9.64 -13.59
N VAL A 212 3.78 -9.09 -12.47
CA VAL A 212 3.60 -7.70 -12.06
C VAL A 212 4.98 -7.05 -12.00
N ILE A 213 5.11 -5.92 -12.61
CA ILE A 213 6.34 -5.11 -12.58
C ILE A 213 6.05 -3.85 -11.77
N HIS A 214 6.77 -3.66 -10.68
CA HIS A 214 6.79 -2.43 -9.90
C HIS A 214 7.78 -1.48 -10.57
N ASP A 215 7.28 -0.51 -11.35
CA ASP A 215 8.12 0.35 -12.20
C ASP A 215 8.87 1.39 -11.40
N ALA A 216 8.16 2.14 -10.57
CA ALA A 216 8.73 3.23 -9.79
C ALA A 216 7.85 3.61 -8.60
N LEU A 217 8.49 4.31 -7.66
CA LEU A 217 7.84 5.05 -6.59
C LEU A 217 8.25 6.52 -6.69
N THR A 218 7.29 7.44 -6.68
CA THR A 218 7.55 8.88 -6.58
C THR A 218 7.14 9.35 -5.20
N ILE A 219 8.00 10.13 -4.54
CA ILE A 219 7.73 10.73 -3.23
C ILE A 219 8.10 12.19 -3.32
N ASP A 220 7.14 13.07 -3.03
CA ASP A 220 7.32 14.53 -3.05
C ASP A 220 7.95 15.04 -4.35
N GLY A 221 7.52 14.48 -5.48
CA GLY A 221 7.99 14.83 -6.81
C GLY A 221 9.32 14.19 -7.23
N VAL A 222 9.98 13.43 -6.38
CA VAL A 222 11.21 12.70 -6.72
C VAL A 222 10.86 11.27 -7.12
N ARG A 223 11.09 10.93 -8.38
CA ARG A 223 10.80 9.59 -8.94
C ARG A 223 11.99 8.65 -8.79
N PHE A 224 11.77 7.50 -8.18
CA PHE A 224 12.74 6.43 -7.95
C PHE A 224 12.35 5.21 -8.80
N PRO A 225 13.09 4.88 -9.86
CA PRO A 225 12.84 3.66 -10.64
C PRO A 225 13.24 2.43 -9.82
N VAL A 226 12.39 1.39 -9.86
CA VAL A 226 12.58 0.13 -9.10
C VAL A 226 12.71 -1.05 -10.04
N ASN A 227 11.79 -1.21 -10.99
CA ASN A 227 11.79 -2.25 -12.03
C ASN A 227 11.91 -3.67 -11.46
N ILE A 228 11.18 -3.97 -10.39
CA ILE A 228 11.16 -5.30 -9.77
C ILE A 228 9.95 -6.07 -10.26
N THR A 229 10.16 -7.31 -10.69
CA THR A 229 9.13 -8.20 -11.21
C THR A 229 8.79 -9.28 -10.21
N HIS A 230 7.49 -9.46 -9.93
CA HIS A 230 6.94 -10.58 -9.17
C HIS A 230 5.99 -11.40 -10.03
N ASN A 231 5.82 -12.68 -9.68
CA ASN A 231 4.83 -13.53 -10.33
C ASN A 231 3.44 -13.24 -9.78
N ALA A 232 2.45 -13.24 -10.67
CA ALA A 232 1.06 -13.30 -10.25
C ALA A 232 0.76 -14.67 -9.61
N PHE A 233 -0.27 -14.72 -8.78
CA PHE A 233 -0.67 -15.93 -8.07
C PHE A 233 -2.02 -16.42 -8.59
N PHE A 234 -2.14 -17.69 -8.92
CA PHE A 234 -3.44 -18.26 -9.32
C PHE A 234 -4.28 -18.61 -8.11
N SER A 235 -5.41 -17.92 -7.92
CA SER A 235 -6.36 -18.13 -6.82
C SER A 235 -7.66 -18.80 -7.28
N GLY A 236 -7.97 -18.75 -8.59
CA GLY A 236 -9.26 -19.17 -9.15
C GLY A 236 -10.41 -18.19 -8.83
N GLY A 237 -10.14 -17.02 -8.28
CA GLY A 237 -11.15 -16.02 -7.94
C GLY A 237 -11.78 -15.33 -9.15
N GLY A 238 -12.95 -14.71 -8.97
CA GLY A 238 -13.62 -13.90 -9.98
C GLY A 238 -12.92 -12.57 -10.24
N ASN A 239 -13.13 -12.00 -11.45
CA ASN A 239 -12.54 -10.74 -11.88
C ASN A 239 -12.98 -9.60 -10.96
N GLN A 240 -12.02 -8.88 -10.38
CA GLN A 240 -12.25 -7.74 -9.51
C GLN A 240 -11.02 -6.85 -9.43
N PHE A 241 -11.21 -5.62 -9.01
CA PHE A 241 -10.13 -4.72 -8.63
C PHE A 241 -10.38 -4.21 -7.22
N THR A 242 -9.33 -4.19 -6.40
CA THR A 242 -9.37 -3.70 -5.03
C THR A 242 -8.24 -2.71 -4.84
N ASN A 243 -8.53 -1.59 -4.20
CA ASN A 243 -7.52 -0.72 -3.63
C ASN A 243 -7.69 -0.69 -2.10
N ALA A 244 -6.58 -0.52 -1.38
CA ALA A 244 -6.58 -0.58 0.06
C ALA A 244 -5.51 0.30 0.69
N VAL A 245 -5.76 0.63 1.96
CA VAL A 245 -4.80 1.19 2.91
C VAL A 245 -4.78 0.25 4.10
N GLN A 246 -3.59 -0.14 4.57
CA GLN A 246 -3.43 -0.92 5.78
C GLN A 246 -2.54 -0.19 6.77
N LEU A 247 -2.94 -0.24 8.03
CA LEU A 247 -2.18 0.32 9.15
C LEU A 247 -1.72 -0.82 10.05
N ASP A 248 -0.42 -0.90 10.29
CA ASP A 248 0.18 -1.92 11.16
C ASP A 248 0.70 -1.28 12.43
N SER A 249 0.29 -1.84 13.58
CA SER A 249 0.73 -1.38 14.88
C SER A 249 2.12 -1.91 15.24
N ASN A 250 2.89 -1.07 15.93
CA ASN A 250 4.22 -1.40 16.42
C ASN A 250 4.22 -2.36 17.63
N SER A 251 5.41 -2.66 18.14
CA SER A 251 5.62 -3.53 19.32
C SER A 251 5.01 -2.99 20.62
N THR A 252 4.68 -1.70 20.69
CA THR A 252 4.08 -1.05 21.87
C THR A 252 2.57 -0.91 21.75
N ALA A 253 1.97 -1.38 20.66
CA ALA A 253 0.54 -1.25 20.38
C ALA A 253 0.04 0.20 20.53
N THR A 254 0.81 1.15 20.00
CA THR A 254 0.47 2.57 20.08
C THR A 254 -0.63 2.89 19.08
N PRO A 255 -1.76 3.49 19.50
CA PRO A 255 -2.78 3.97 18.59
C PRO A 255 -2.24 5.09 17.69
N TYR A 256 -2.69 5.10 16.43
CA TYR A 256 -2.40 6.19 15.51
C TYR A 256 -3.44 6.29 14.39
N ASP A 257 -3.42 7.39 13.71
CA ASP A 257 -4.19 7.63 12.50
C ASP A 257 -3.33 8.30 11.43
N ILE A 258 -3.80 8.22 10.21
CA ILE A 258 -3.31 8.96 9.06
C ILE A 258 -4.49 9.64 8.36
N SER A 259 -4.24 10.72 7.67
CA SER A 259 -5.19 11.26 6.70
C SER A 259 -4.68 11.04 5.28
N VAL A 260 -5.58 10.72 4.39
CA VAL A 260 -5.30 10.54 2.96
C VAL A 260 -6.21 11.49 2.17
N ASP A 261 -5.63 12.14 1.17
CA ASP A 261 -6.29 13.12 0.31
C ASP A 261 -5.85 12.94 -1.14
N GLN A 262 -6.56 13.53 -2.11
CA GLN A 262 -6.21 13.53 -3.53
C GLN A 262 -5.96 12.14 -4.12
N MET A 263 -6.57 11.10 -3.56
CA MET A 263 -6.31 9.72 -4.00
C MET A 263 -6.84 9.49 -5.42
N THR A 264 -5.94 9.10 -6.30
CA THR A 264 -6.23 8.90 -7.72
C THR A 264 -5.69 7.56 -8.20
N ILE A 265 -6.50 6.84 -8.99
CA ILE A 265 -6.08 5.63 -9.68
C ILE A 265 -6.18 5.88 -11.18
N THR A 266 -5.05 5.91 -11.87
CA THR A 266 -4.97 6.05 -13.32
C THR A 266 -4.56 4.70 -13.91
N TYR A 267 -5.32 4.19 -14.89
CA TYR A 267 -5.03 2.91 -15.51
C TYR A 267 -5.38 2.85 -17.00
N LYS A 268 -4.76 1.94 -17.72
CA LYS A 268 -5.05 1.62 -19.13
C LYS A 268 -4.88 0.13 -19.42
#